data_44e4d233f086b5dd203581101a3945e8
#
_entry.id   44e4d233f086b5dd203581101a3945e8
#
_cell.length_a   1.000
_cell.length_b   1.000
_cell.length_c   1.000
_cell.angle_alpha   90.00
_cell.angle_beta   90.00
_cell.angle_gamma   90.00
#
_symmetry.space_group_name_H-M   'P 1'
#
loop_
_entity.id
_entity.type
_entity.pdbx_description
1 polymer ?
#
loop_
_entity_poly.entity_id
_entity_poly.type
_entity_poly.pdbx_seq_one_letter_code
_entity_poly.pdbx_strand_id
1 'polypeptide(L)'
;ISCEDESQTDWGAFDRFHAFLEQSYPLIHKNLKLDHISTASLLFYWEGTDPDLDPIAFLAHQDVVPISEGTEEDWEHPAFDGVNDGRFIWGRGALDMKNHLICLMESVETLLEEGYTPKRGVYLCLGHNEEIVSGGNNGARELARELERRGVHLDSVVDEGGAMLPAHVKGLLDANLTGVGVAEKGYADFKITVKSKGGHSSQPPKHTAIGQLAKKVERLENHQFKSTILPFVYNMCTDIGRHATYPGRVVLCNLWLLRPVLKLVM
;
A
#
# COMPACT_ATOMS: atom_id res chain seq x y z
N ILE A 1 -6.04 -4.80 14.62
CA ILE A 1 -4.58 -4.71 14.49
C ILE A 1 -4.08 -6.02 13.93
N SER A 2 -3.26 -5.96 12.90
CA SER A 2 -2.58 -7.14 12.35
C SER A 2 -1.36 -7.49 13.17
N CYS A 3 -1.19 -8.77 13.46
CA CYS A 3 -0.07 -9.29 14.23
C CYS A 3 0.67 -10.38 13.43
N GLU A 4 2.00 -10.41 13.49
CA GLU A 4 2.80 -11.47 12.85
C GLU A 4 2.42 -12.86 13.38
N ASP A 5 2.08 -12.94 14.66
CA ASP A 5 1.47 -14.13 15.28
C ASP A 5 -0.06 -13.99 15.19
N GLU A 6 -0.66 -14.67 14.25
CA GLU A 6 -2.12 -14.63 14.00
C GLU A 6 -2.95 -15.01 15.23
N SER A 7 -2.39 -15.75 16.19
CA SER A 7 -3.08 -16.10 17.43
C SER A 7 -3.34 -14.88 18.33
N GLN A 8 -2.62 -13.77 18.09
CA GLN A 8 -2.78 -12.50 18.80
C GLN A 8 -3.72 -11.52 18.09
N THR A 9 -4.17 -11.85 16.88
CA THR A 9 -5.09 -11.00 16.12
C THR A 9 -6.51 -11.12 16.69
N ASP A 10 -7.13 -9.97 17.02
CA ASP A 10 -8.56 -9.94 17.37
C ASP A 10 -9.42 -10.04 16.12
N TRP A 11 -9.69 -11.26 15.67
CA TRP A 11 -10.56 -11.53 14.53
C TRP A 11 -12.00 -11.01 14.76
N GLY A 12 -12.46 -10.97 16.00
CA GLY A 12 -13.76 -10.39 16.34
C GLY A 12 -13.86 -8.89 16.04
N ALA A 13 -12.73 -8.18 15.91
CA ALA A 13 -12.74 -6.79 15.43
C ALA A 13 -13.13 -6.69 13.96
N PHE A 14 -12.73 -7.66 13.13
CA PHE A 14 -13.16 -7.74 11.73
C PHE A 14 -14.66 -8.04 11.65
N ASP A 15 -15.17 -8.97 12.45
CA ASP A 15 -16.61 -9.27 12.47
C ASP A 15 -17.45 -8.04 12.86
N ARG A 16 -16.99 -7.27 13.86
CA ARG A 16 -17.64 -6.01 14.24
C ARG A 16 -17.58 -4.96 13.13
N PHE A 17 -16.46 -4.90 12.41
CA PHE A 17 -16.32 -3.98 11.29
C PHE A 17 -17.18 -4.39 10.10
N HIS A 18 -17.29 -5.69 9.79
CA HIS A 18 -18.21 -6.19 8.77
C HIS A 18 -19.67 -5.86 9.10
N ALA A 19 -20.08 -6.05 10.35
CA ALA A 19 -21.43 -5.67 10.80
C ALA A 19 -21.67 -4.15 10.68
N PHE A 20 -20.65 -3.33 10.96
CA PHE A 20 -20.72 -1.89 10.74
C PHE A 20 -20.89 -1.56 9.25
N LEU A 21 -20.12 -2.20 8.35
CA LEU A 21 -20.25 -1.99 6.90
C LEU A 21 -21.65 -2.39 6.41
N GLU A 22 -22.18 -3.53 6.85
CA GLU A 22 -23.52 -3.99 6.49
C GLU A 22 -24.61 -3.00 6.93
N GLN A 23 -24.49 -2.49 8.15
CA GLN A 23 -25.44 -1.49 8.68
C GLN A 23 -25.35 -0.15 7.96
N SER A 24 -24.13 0.28 7.60
CA SER A 24 -23.87 1.60 7.01
C SER A 24 -24.14 1.63 5.51
N TYR A 25 -23.97 0.51 4.81
CA TYR A 25 -24.06 0.39 3.35
C TYR A 25 -25.06 -0.69 2.91
N PRO A 26 -26.36 -0.50 3.24
CA PRO A 26 -27.38 -1.51 2.99
C PRO A 26 -27.65 -1.76 1.50
N LEU A 27 -27.48 -0.78 0.62
CA LEU A 27 -27.69 -0.97 -0.81
C LEU A 27 -26.57 -1.81 -1.43
N ILE A 28 -25.32 -1.64 -1.01
CA ILE A 28 -24.20 -2.49 -1.42
C ILE A 28 -24.51 -3.94 -1.05
N HIS A 29 -24.85 -4.20 0.21
CA HIS A 29 -25.13 -5.56 0.69
C HIS A 29 -26.38 -6.18 0.04
N LYS A 30 -27.33 -5.36 -0.39
CA LYS A 30 -28.55 -5.81 -1.09
C LYS A 30 -28.31 -6.11 -2.57
N ASN A 31 -27.49 -5.31 -3.26
CA ASN A 31 -27.39 -5.31 -4.71
C ASN A 31 -26.14 -5.99 -5.26
N LEU A 32 -25.05 -6.05 -4.50
CA LEU A 32 -23.81 -6.70 -4.88
C LEU A 32 -23.76 -8.13 -4.36
N LYS A 33 -23.08 -9.01 -5.08
CA LYS A 33 -22.76 -10.36 -4.57
C LYS A 33 -21.60 -10.23 -3.59
N LEU A 34 -21.78 -10.74 -2.38
CA LEU A 34 -20.76 -10.77 -1.33
C LEU A 34 -20.28 -12.20 -1.10
N ASP A 35 -18.96 -12.39 -1.14
CA ASP A 35 -18.30 -13.60 -0.71
C ASP A 35 -17.28 -13.29 0.39
N HIS A 36 -17.25 -14.13 1.42
CA HIS A 36 -16.22 -14.11 2.45
C HIS A 36 -15.05 -14.98 2.01
N ILE A 37 -13.87 -14.39 1.90
CA ILE A 37 -12.68 -15.05 1.41
C ILE A 37 -11.66 -15.19 2.54
N SER A 38 -11.18 -16.43 2.73
CA SER A 38 -10.26 -16.76 3.83
C SER A 38 -10.83 -16.36 5.20
N THR A 39 -10.02 -15.77 6.07
CA THR A 39 -10.42 -15.50 7.46
C THR A 39 -11.32 -14.27 7.60
N ALA A 40 -11.01 -13.16 6.90
CA ALA A 40 -11.70 -11.89 7.09
C ALA A 40 -11.75 -10.98 5.85
N SER A 41 -11.40 -11.47 4.66
CA SER A 41 -11.55 -10.66 3.46
C SER A 41 -12.97 -10.70 2.91
N LEU A 42 -13.41 -9.57 2.37
CA LEU A 42 -14.71 -9.42 1.70
C LEU A 42 -14.47 -9.18 0.20
N LEU A 43 -15.20 -9.94 -0.62
CA LEU A 43 -15.20 -9.79 -2.07
C LEU A 43 -16.62 -9.44 -2.52
N PHE A 44 -16.85 -8.17 -2.83
CA PHE A 44 -18.09 -7.75 -3.45
C PHE A 44 -17.95 -7.74 -4.97
N TYR A 45 -19.01 -8.13 -5.66
CA TYR A 45 -19.11 -8.05 -7.11
C TYR A 45 -20.36 -7.31 -7.53
N TRP A 46 -20.17 -6.18 -8.20
CA TRP A 46 -21.20 -5.40 -8.84
C TRP A 46 -21.25 -5.76 -10.33
N GLU A 47 -22.33 -6.40 -10.77
CA GLU A 47 -22.49 -6.85 -12.14
C GLU A 47 -22.65 -5.67 -13.10
N GLY A 48 -21.91 -5.69 -14.20
CA GLY A 48 -22.01 -4.71 -15.26
C GLY A 48 -23.10 -5.05 -16.30
N THR A 49 -23.48 -4.07 -17.11
CA THR A 49 -24.46 -4.27 -18.18
C THR A 49 -23.88 -4.93 -19.44
N ASP A 50 -22.57 -4.98 -19.56
CA ASP A 50 -21.84 -5.55 -20.70
C ASP A 50 -20.89 -6.65 -20.22
N PRO A 51 -21.29 -7.93 -20.34
CA PRO A 51 -20.49 -9.06 -19.88
C PRO A 51 -19.23 -9.35 -20.72
N ASP A 52 -19.12 -8.75 -21.90
CA ASP A 52 -17.95 -8.93 -22.77
C ASP A 52 -16.76 -8.05 -22.33
N LEU A 53 -16.99 -7.13 -21.39
CA LEU A 53 -15.93 -6.29 -20.85
C LEU A 53 -15.30 -6.92 -19.61
N ASP A 54 -13.99 -7.03 -19.61
CA ASP A 54 -13.24 -7.40 -18.43
C ASP A 54 -13.55 -6.46 -17.25
N PRO A 55 -13.83 -6.97 -16.05
CA PRO A 55 -14.13 -6.17 -14.87
C PRO A 55 -12.91 -5.39 -14.37
N ILE A 56 -13.17 -4.40 -13.53
CA ILE A 56 -12.13 -3.71 -12.76
C ILE A 56 -12.21 -4.11 -11.30
N ALA A 57 -11.10 -3.97 -10.57
CA ALA A 57 -11.06 -4.21 -9.14
C ALA A 57 -10.54 -2.98 -8.39
N PHE A 58 -11.22 -2.65 -7.28
CA PHE A 58 -10.75 -1.70 -6.28
C PHE A 58 -10.35 -2.46 -5.03
N LEU A 59 -9.13 -2.23 -4.57
CA LEU A 59 -8.58 -2.86 -3.39
C LEU A 59 -8.61 -1.88 -2.21
N ALA A 60 -8.80 -2.42 -1.04
CA ALA A 60 -8.60 -1.73 0.23
C ALA A 60 -8.31 -2.73 1.32
N HIS A 61 -7.53 -2.36 2.34
CA HIS A 61 -7.33 -3.23 3.50
C HIS A 61 -8.07 -2.74 4.74
N GLN A 62 -8.43 -3.68 5.60
CA GLN A 62 -9.24 -3.47 6.78
C GLN A 62 -8.40 -3.35 8.05
N ASP A 63 -7.20 -3.90 8.02
CA ASP A 63 -6.29 -3.97 9.14
C ASP A 63 -5.47 -2.68 9.32
N VAL A 64 -4.70 -2.64 10.38
CA VAL A 64 -3.81 -1.54 10.71
C VAL A 64 -2.60 -2.07 11.46
N VAL A 65 -1.44 -1.42 11.32
CA VAL A 65 -0.26 -1.71 12.14
C VAL A 65 -0.49 -1.35 13.61
N PRO A 66 0.20 -2.01 14.54
CA PRO A 66 0.23 -1.58 15.93
C PRO A 66 0.93 -0.21 16.07
N ILE A 67 0.77 0.44 17.22
CA ILE A 67 1.66 1.53 17.62
C ILE A 67 2.98 0.95 18.11
N SER A 68 4.07 1.66 17.89
CA SER A 68 5.38 1.24 18.35
C SER A 68 5.42 1.27 19.89
N GLU A 69 5.95 0.21 20.49
CA GLU A 69 6.10 0.13 21.94
C GLU A 69 6.88 1.33 22.49
N GLY A 70 6.35 1.96 23.52
CA GLY A 70 6.93 3.14 24.17
C GLY A 70 6.63 4.47 23.49
N THR A 71 5.75 4.50 22.50
CA THR A 71 5.30 5.76 21.83
C THR A 71 3.83 6.09 22.12
N GLU A 72 3.21 5.42 23.08
CA GLU A 72 1.80 5.59 23.43
C GLU A 72 1.49 7.03 23.88
N GLU A 73 2.42 7.64 24.61
CA GLU A 73 2.30 9.02 25.11
C GLU A 73 2.61 10.09 24.06
N ASP A 74 3.16 9.72 22.90
CA ASP A 74 3.43 10.66 21.80
C ASP A 74 2.16 11.00 21.00
N TRP A 75 1.05 10.29 21.24
CA TRP A 75 -0.23 10.52 20.60
C TRP A 75 -1.02 11.60 21.32
N GLU A 76 -1.49 12.63 20.61
CA GLU A 76 -2.36 13.68 21.18
C GLU A 76 -3.74 13.13 21.62
N HIS A 77 -4.20 12.07 20.96
CA HIS A 77 -5.42 11.32 21.28
C HIS A 77 -5.11 9.82 21.24
N PRO A 78 -5.85 8.97 21.98
CA PRO A 78 -5.63 7.54 21.93
C PRO A 78 -5.68 7.01 20.50
N ALA A 79 -4.69 6.23 20.11
CA ALA A 79 -4.45 5.85 18.72
C ALA A 79 -5.60 5.09 18.05
N PHE A 80 -6.47 4.44 18.81
CA PHE A 80 -7.55 3.59 18.28
C PHE A 80 -8.97 4.10 18.62
N ASP A 81 -9.11 5.31 19.17
CA ASP A 81 -10.42 5.86 19.56
C ASP A 81 -11.16 6.53 18.38
N GLY A 82 -10.46 6.87 17.30
CA GLY A 82 -11.10 7.52 16.15
C GLY A 82 -11.68 8.89 16.46
N VAL A 83 -10.97 9.70 17.25
CA VAL A 83 -11.47 10.99 17.73
C VAL A 83 -11.66 11.96 16.56
N ASN A 84 -12.85 12.56 16.47
CA ASN A 84 -13.15 13.68 15.57
C ASN A 84 -13.25 14.97 16.38
N ASP A 85 -12.28 15.86 16.23
CA ASP A 85 -12.24 17.16 16.94
C ASP A 85 -12.92 18.31 16.14
N GLY A 86 -13.56 17.97 15.03
CA GLY A 86 -14.20 18.91 14.11
C GLY A 86 -13.25 19.51 13.06
N ARG A 87 -11.96 19.28 13.17
CA ARG A 87 -10.94 19.68 12.19
C ARG A 87 -10.17 18.48 11.63
N PHE A 88 -9.87 17.51 12.47
CA PHE A 88 -9.14 16.31 12.13
C PHE A 88 -9.86 15.06 12.65
N ILE A 89 -9.62 13.94 11.95
CA ILE A 89 -9.95 12.61 12.43
C ILE A 89 -8.64 11.97 12.88
N TRP A 90 -8.54 11.71 14.18
CA TRP A 90 -7.35 11.15 14.82
C TRP A 90 -7.51 9.65 14.98
N GLY A 91 -6.57 8.90 14.49
CA GLY A 91 -6.56 7.45 14.71
C GLY A 91 -5.61 6.69 13.81
N ARG A 92 -5.03 5.61 14.33
CA ARG A 92 -4.31 4.62 13.55
C ARG A 92 -5.27 3.99 12.53
N GLY A 93 -4.89 3.99 11.24
CA GLY A 93 -5.75 3.49 10.18
C GLY A 93 -6.75 4.52 9.62
N ALA A 94 -6.85 5.73 10.20
CA ALA A 94 -7.71 6.77 9.67
C ALA A 94 -7.25 7.23 8.27
N LEU A 95 -5.95 7.30 8.02
CA LEU A 95 -5.37 7.63 6.70
C LEU A 95 -5.02 6.37 5.92
N ASP A 96 -4.40 5.39 6.54
CA ASP A 96 -3.92 4.15 5.98
C ASP A 96 -4.69 2.97 6.61
N MET A 97 -5.75 2.39 5.89
CA MET A 97 -6.34 3.06 4.71
C MET A 97 -7.87 3.11 4.83
N LYS A 98 -8.43 3.22 6.06
CA LYS A 98 -9.90 3.25 6.24
C LYS A 98 -10.57 4.43 5.56
N ASN A 99 -9.88 5.56 5.37
CA ASN A 99 -10.42 6.66 4.57
C ASN A 99 -10.73 6.21 3.14
N HIS A 100 -9.81 5.50 2.49
CA HIS A 100 -10.02 4.99 1.13
C HIS A 100 -11.14 3.95 1.10
N LEU A 101 -11.13 2.99 2.03
CA LEU A 101 -12.16 1.96 2.14
C LEU A 101 -13.55 2.59 2.29
N ILE A 102 -13.71 3.52 3.22
CA ILE A 102 -14.98 4.22 3.46
C ILE A 102 -15.38 5.05 2.25
N CYS A 103 -14.46 5.82 1.65
CA CYS A 103 -14.77 6.58 0.43
C CYS A 103 -15.22 5.68 -0.73
N LEU A 104 -14.64 4.51 -0.86
CA LEU A 104 -15.04 3.52 -1.88
C LEU A 104 -16.46 3.02 -1.61
N MET A 105 -16.76 2.63 -0.37
CA MET A 105 -18.10 2.16 0.01
C MET A 105 -19.15 3.26 -0.16
N GLU A 106 -18.89 4.48 0.33
CA GLU A 106 -19.76 5.65 0.15
C GLU A 106 -20.04 5.96 -1.32
N SER A 107 -19.01 5.90 -2.16
CA SER A 107 -19.16 6.17 -3.59
C SER A 107 -20.08 5.15 -4.26
N VAL A 108 -19.93 3.87 -3.92
CA VAL A 108 -20.77 2.81 -4.51
C VAL A 108 -22.20 2.88 -3.97
N GLU A 109 -22.38 3.11 -2.66
CA GLU A 109 -23.71 3.28 -2.04
C GLU A 109 -24.46 4.44 -2.70
N THR A 110 -23.80 5.60 -2.86
CA THR A 110 -24.38 6.79 -3.51
C THR A 110 -24.77 6.50 -4.98
N LEU A 111 -23.90 5.82 -5.75
CA LEU A 111 -24.21 5.45 -7.11
C LEU A 111 -25.42 4.50 -7.21
N LEU A 112 -25.55 3.59 -6.25
CA LEU A 112 -26.71 2.70 -6.17
C LEU A 112 -27.99 3.46 -5.80
N GLU A 113 -27.92 4.46 -4.90
CA GLU A 113 -29.04 5.36 -4.59
C GLU A 113 -29.52 6.14 -5.81
N GLU A 114 -28.57 6.58 -6.64
CA GLU A 114 -28.86 7.27 -7.91
C GLU A 114 -29.38 6.32 -9.01
N GLY A 115 -29.43 5.02 -8.76
CA GLY A 115 -29.85 4.00 -9.73
C GLY A 115 -28.83 3.73 -10.83
N TYR A 116 -27.57 4.08 -10.59
CA TYR A 116 -26.49 3.82 -11.55
C TYR A 116 -26.20 2.31 -11.65
N THR A 117 -25.90 1.85 -12.87
CA THR A 117 -25.37 0.50 -13.12
C THR A 117 -24.12 0.62 -13.95
N PRO A 118 -23.00 0.03 -13.55
CA PRO A 118 -21.74 0.12 -14.28
C PRO A 118 -21.85 -0.62 -15.63
N LYS A 119 -21.07 -0.18 -16.62
CA LYS A 119 -21.00 -0.87 -17.90
C LYS A 119 -20.24 -2.19 -17.76
N ARG A 120 -19.08 -2.19 -17.14
CA ARG A 120 -18.28 -3.38 -16.82
C ARG A 120 -18.48 -3.82 -15.37
N GLY A 121 -18.25 -5.08 -15.09
CA GLY A 121 -18.25 -5.57 -13.71
C GLY A 121 -17.23 -4.85 -12.82
N VAL A 122 -17.56 -4.67 -11.54
CA VAL A 122 -16.68 -4.03 -10.54
C VAL A 122 -16.53 -4.96 -9.35
N TYR A 123 -15.29 -5.26 -8.99
CA TYR A 123 -14.95 -5.94 -7.76
C TYR A 123 -14.51 -4.93 -6.70
N LEU A 124 -15.04 -5.07 -5.46
CA LEU A 124 -14.49 -4.42 -4.28
C LEU A 124 -13.80 -5.50 -3.46
N CYS A 125 -12.51 -5.39 -3.33
CA CYS A 125 -11.63 -6.36 -2.71
C CYS A 125 -11.13 -5.82 -1.36
N LEU A 126 -11.84 -6.12 -0.26
CA LEU A 126 -11.46 -5.64 1.05
C LEU A 126 -10.62 -6.70 1.76
N GLY A 127 -9.31 -6.50 1.76
CA GLY A 127 -8.30 -7.43 2.29
C GLY A 127 -8.13 -7.35 3.81
N HIS A 128 -7.49 -8.36 4.37
CA HIS A 128 -7.00 -8.40 5.75
C HIS A 128 -5.51 -8.71 5.76
N ASN A 129 -4.81 -8.38 6.84
CA ASN A 129 -3.36 -8.62 7.01
C ASN A 129 -2.51 -8.09 5.84
N GLU A 130 -2.86 -6.93 5.30
CA GLU A 130 -2.02 -6.24 4.31
C GLU A 130 -0.70 -5.82 4.93
N GLU A 131 -0.76 -5.25 6.12
CA GLU A 131 0.36 -4.71 6.90
C GLU A 131 1.37 -5.79 7.38
N ILE A 132 1.08 -7.08 7.11
CA ILE A 132 1.96 -8.21 7.46
C ILE A 132 2.54 -8.84 6.20
N VAL A 133 3.71 -8.36 5.80
CA VAL A 133 4.39 -8.82 4.58
C VAL A 133 4.83 -10.29 4.65
N SER A 134 5.19 -10.79 5.84
CA SER A 134 5.74 -12.15 6.05
C SER A 134 4.68 -13.22 6.30
N GLY A 135 3.41 -12.84 6.50
CA GLY A 135 2.32 -13.74 6.86
C GLY A 135 1.85 -14.64 5.71
N GLY A 136 1.47 -15.88 6.04
CA GLY A 136 0.84 -16.80 5.08
C GLY A 136 -0.60 -16.44 4.73
N ASN A 137 -1.31 -15.75 5.63
CA ASN A 137 -2.72 -15.40 5.56
C ASN A 137 -2.89 -13.91 5.20
N ASN A 138 -2.52 -13.56 3.98
CA ASN A 138 -2.66 -12.20 3.44
C ASN A 138 -3.89 -12.11 2.55
N GLY A 139 -4.80 -11.19 2.88
CA GLY A 139 -6.11 -11.07 2.24
C GLY A 139 -6.03 -10.76 0.75
N ALA A 140 -5.14 -9.88 0.32
CA ALA A 140 -5.00 -9.55 -1.10
C ALA A 140 -4.57 -10.78 -1.92
N ARG A 141 -3.66 -11.61 -1.37
CA ARG A 141 -3.23 -12.86 -2.00
C ARG A 141 -4.38 -13.86 -2.11
N GLU A 142 -5.18 -14.02 -1.07
CA GLU A 142 -6.31 -14.95 -1.08
C GLU A 142 -7.42 -14.48 -2.03
N LEU A 143 -7.69 -13.17 -2.09
CA LEU A 143 -8.60 -12.56 -3.06
C LEU A 143 -8.13 -12.79 -4.50
N ALA A 144 -6.83 -12.56 -4.77
CA ALA A 144 -6.25 -12.81 -6.09
C ALA A 144 -6.37 -14.29 -6.51
N ARG A 145 -6.09 -15.22 -5.60
CA ARG A 145 -6.25 -16.66 -5.85
C ARG A 145 -7.70 -17.04 -6.13
N GLU A 146 -8.64 -16.44 -5.44
CA GLU A 146 -10.05 -16.68 -5.67
C GLU A 146 -10.52 -16.15 -7.02
N LEU A 147 -10.09 -14.96 -7.42
CA LEU A 147 -10.36 -14.42 -8.76
C LEU A 147 -9.73 -15.29 -9.87
N GLU A 148 -8.50 -15.75 -9.68
CA GLU A 148 -7.83 -16.70 -10.59
C GLU A 148 -8.60 -18.01 -10.68
N ARG A 149 -9.04 -18.58 -9.55
CA ARG A 149 -9.84 -19.81 -9.51
C ARG A 149 -11.16 -19.68 -10.26
N ARG A 150 -11.76 -18.47 -10.25
CA ARG A 150 -12.99 -18.15 -11.02
C ARG A 150 -12.71 -17.87 -12.50
N GLY A 151 -11.45 -17.84 -12.92
CA GLY A 151 -11.06 -17.48 -14.27
C GLY A 151 -11.34 -16.02 -14.62
N VAL A 152 -11.36 -15.13 -13.60
CA VAL A 152 -11.57 -13.70 -13.79
C VAL A 152 -10.31 -13.08 -14.36
N HIS A 153 -10.48 -12.37 -15.48
CA HIS A 153 -9.46 -11.51 -16.06
C HIS A 153 -9.83 -10.06 -15.77
N LEU A 154 -8.94 -9.30 -15.14
CA LEU A 154 -9.19 -7.91 -14.78
C LEU A 154 -8.60 -6.97 -15.84
N ASP A 155 -9.39 -5.97 -16.26
CA ASP A 155 -8.92 -4.88 -17.13
C ASP A 155 -7.91 -3.98 -16.38
N SER A 156 -8.24 -3.65 -15.14
CA SER A 156 -7.39 -2.82 -14.29
C SER A 156 -7.66 -3.07 -12.81
N VAL A 157 -6.66 -2.75 -12.00
CA VAL A 157 -6.71 -2.82 -10.55
C VAL A 157 -6.33 -1.45 -10.00
N VAL A 158 -7.14 -0.94 -9.08
CA VAL A 158 -6.88 0.31 -8.35
C VAL A 158 -6.71 -0.05 -6.88
N ASP A 159 -5.58 0.32 -6.33
CA ASP A 159 -5.20 0.07 -4.94
C ASP A 159 -4.86 1.39 -4.25
N GLU A 160 -4.34 1.31 -3.05
CA GLU A 160 -3.86 2.45 -2.30
C GLU A 160 -2.59 3.07 -2.91
N GLY A 161 -2.19 4.19 -2.34
CA GLY A 161 -0.98 4.90 -2.72
C GLY A 161 -1.25 6.18 -3.48
N GLY A 162 -0.21 6.97 -3.62
CA GLY A 162 -0.31 8.31 -4.15
C GLY A 162 -0.88 9.31 -3.14
N ALA A 163 -0.70 10.56 -3.43
CA ALA A 163 -1.24 11.66 -2.63
C ALA A 163 -1.39 12.91 -3.48
N MET A 164 -2.33 13.77 -3.06
CA MET A 164 -2.38 15.15 -3.56
C MET A 164 -1.60 16.03 -2.58
N LEU A 165 -0.49 16.58 -3.03
CA LEU A 165 0.40 17.37 -2.21
C LEU A 165 0.56 18.79 -2.79
N PRO A 166 0.53 19.85 -1.96
CA PRO A 166 0.92 21.17 -2.40
C PRO A 166 2.44 21.18 -2.64
N ALA A 167 2.84 21.43 -3.88
CA ALA A 167 4.25 21.49 -4.26
C ALA A 167 4.68 22.93 -4.51
N HIS A 168 5.06 23.61 -3.44
CA HIS A 168 5.56 24.99 -3.48
C HIS A 168 7.09 25.01 -3.37
N VAL A 169 7.78 24.76 -4.48
CA VAL A 169 9.24 24.83 -4.55
C VAL A 169 9.65 26.16 -5.15
N LYS A 170 10.12 27.08 -4.32
CA LYS A 170 10.49 28.45 -4.73
C LYS A 170 11.38 28.46 -5.97
N GLY A 171 10.94 29.15 -7.01
CA GLY A 171 11.68 29.29 -8.25
C GLY A 171 11.62 28.06 -9.17
N LEU A 172 10.94 26.99 -8.78
CA LEU A 172 10.80 25.76 -9.57
C LEU A 172 9.35 25.45 -9.93
N LEU A 173 8.48 25.33 -8.93
CA LEU A 173 7.10 24.87 -9.11
C LEU A 173 6.19 25.51 -8.05
N ASP A 174 5.00 25.91 -8.47
CA ASP A 174 3.92 26.37 -7.59
C ASP A 174 2.60 25.74 -8.08
N ALA A 175 2.32 24.54 -7.62
CA ALA A 175 1.15 23.77 -8.05
C ALA A 175 0.80 22.67 -7.04
N ASN A 176 -0.44 22.17 -7.11
CA ASN A 176 -0.78 20.93 -6.47
C ASN A 176 -0.39 19.75 -7.40
N LEU A 177 0.29 18.78 -6.84
CA LEU A 177 0.66 17.56 -7.55
C LEU A 177 -0.16 16.39 -7.03
N THR A 178 -0.77 15.65 -7.93
CA THR A 178 -1.39 14.35 -7.62
C THR A 178 -0.49 13.25 -8.15
N GLY A 179 0.02 12.43 -7.25
CA GLY A 179 0.80 11.24 -7.60
C GLY A 179 -0.12 10.05 -7.87
N VAL A 180 0.08 9.37 -9.00
CA VAL A 180 -0.53 8.07 -9.29
C VAL A 180 0.59 7.06 -9.41
N GLY A 181 0.62 6.07 -8.52
CA GLY A 181 1.54 4.95 -8.59
C GLY A 181 1.15 4.04 -9.77
N VAL A 182 2.09 3.74 -10.66
CA VAL A 182 1.86 2.86 -11.81
C VAL A 182 2.64 1.56 -11.74
N ALA A 183 3.49 1.42 -10.74
CA ALA A 183 4.25 0.21 -10.43
C ALA A 183 4.80 0.28 -9.01
N GLU A 184 5.04 -0.87 -8.43
CA GLU A 184 5.67 -1.00 -7.13
C GLU A 184 7.00 -1.73 -7.22
N LYS A 185 7.92 -1.42 -6.31
CA LYS A 185 9.21 -2.10 -6.23
C LYS A 185 9.04 -3.41 -5.48
N GLY A 186 9.76 -4.44 -5.91
CA GLY A 186 9.87 -5.67 -5.12
C GLY A 186 10.55 -5.41 -3.77
N TYR A 187 10.08 -6.07 -2.73
CA TYR A 187 10.64 -6.06 -1.39
C TYR A 187 11.18 -7.46 -1.04
N ALA A 188 12.30 -7.52 -0.35
CA ALA A 188 12.84 -8.78 0.17
C ALA A 188 13.70 -8.56 1.41
N ASP A 189 13.43 -9.34 2.45
CA ASP A 189 14.29 -9.45 3.62
C ASP A 189 15.35 -10.52 3.42
N PHE A 190 16.58 -10.21 3.82
CA PHE A 190 17.70 -11.15 3.76
C PHE A 190 18.26 -11.42 5.15
N LYS A 191 18.18 -12.67 5.60
CA LYS A 191 18.82 -13.13 6.83
C LYS A 191 20.19 -13.70 6.53
N ILE A 192 21.26 -13.00 6.94
CA ILE A 192 22.62 -13.47 6.80
C ILE A 192 23.06 -14.18 8.09
N THR A 193 23.36 -15.47 7.99
CA THR A 193 23.81 -16.28 9.13
C THR A 193 25.23 -16.75 8.90
N VAL A 194 26.12 -16.53 9.87
CA VAL A 194 27.47 -17.10 9.90
C VAL A 194 27.57 -18.10 11.05
N LYS A 195 27.87 -19.35 10.71
CA LYS A 195 28.11 -20.41 11.69
C LYS A 195 29.63 -20.54 11.92
N SER A 196 30.05 -20.63 13.18
CA SER A 196 31.43 -20.94 13.54
C SER A 196 31.48 -22.03 14.61
N LYS A 197 32.58 -22.75 14.67
CA LYS A 197 32.84 -23.65 15.79
C LYS A 197 33.15 -22.77 17.00
N GLY A 198 32.48 -23.01 18.13
CA GLY A 198 32.83 -22.38 19.40
C GLY A 198 34.27 -22.70 19.79
N GLY A 199 34.84 -21.91 20.68
CA GLY A 199 36.21 -22.13 21.20
C GLY A 199 36.41 -21.39 22.52
N HIS A 200 37.52 -21.67 23.17
CA HIS A 200 37.89 -21.00 24.41
C HIS A 200 38.33 -19.55 24.11
N SER A 201 37.84 -18.59 24.89
CA SER A 201 38.12 -17.17 24.69
C SER A 201 39.62 -16.79 24.74
N SER A 202 40.45 -17.59 25.43
CA SER A 202 41.90 -17.39 25.47
C SER A 202 42.63 -17.87 24.21
N GLN A 203 41.95 -18.57 23.31
CA GLN A 203 42.51 -19.09 22.05
C GLN A 203 41.55 -18.76 20.89
N PRO A 204 41.33 -17.46 20.60
CA PRO A 204 40.39 -17.06 19.59
C PRO A 204 40.86 -17.46 18.18
N PRO A 205 39.96 -17.87 17.30
CA PRO A 205 40.32 -18.11 15.92
C PRO A 205 40.74 -16.80 15.24
N LYS A 206 41.59 -16.88 14.22
CA LYS A 206 42.04 -15.73 13.44
C LYS A 206 40.89 -14.84 12.91
N HIS A 207 39.74 -15.43 12.63
CA HIS A 207 38.53 -14.76 12.19
C HIS A 207 37.34 -15.28 13.01
N THR A 208 36.74 -14.40 13.79
CA THR A 208 35.53 -14.72 14.58
C THR A 208 34.29 -14.71 13.67
N ALA A 209 33.18 -15.32 14.10
CA ALA A 209 31.90 -15.26 13.40
C ALA A 209 31.44 -13.82 13.20
N ILE A 210 31.62 -12.96 14.21
CA ILE A 210 31.27 -11.53 14.13
C ILE A 210 32.09 -10.84 13.05
N GLY A 211 33.41 -11.05 13.02
CA GLY A 211 34.25 -10.45 11.96
C GLY A 211 33.95 -10.96 10.55
N GLN A 212 33.51 -12.22 10.42
CA GLN A 212 33.07 -12.77 9.13
C GLN A 212 31.71 -12.19 8.72
N LEU A 213 30.78 -12.00 9.66
CA LEU A 213 29.48 -11.37 9.40
C LEU A 213 29.67 -9.91 8.99
N ALA A 214 30.47 -9.15 9.76
CA ALA A 214 30.76 -7.74 9.46
C ALA A 214 31.29 -7.54 8.04
N LYS A 215 32.26 -8.39 7.60
CA LYS A 215 32.76 -8.34 6.21
C LYS A 215 31.70 -8.61 5.15
N LYS A 216 30.72 -9.46 5.44
CA LYS A 216 29.62 -9.73 4.49
C LYS A 216 28.67 -8.54 4.41
N VAL A 217 28.34 -7.92 5.54
CA VAL A 217 27.51 -6.71 5.61
C VAL A 217 28.21 -5.56 4.88
N GLU A 218 29.48 -5.29 5.20
CA GLU A 218 30.28 -4.27 4.51
C GLU A 218 30.32 -4.48 2.99
N ARG A 219 30.47 -5.73 2.56
CA ARG A 219 30.46 -6.03 1.12
C ARG A 219 29.11 -5.72 0.46
N LEU A 220 27.99 -6.00 1.12
CA LEU A 220 26.65 -5.65 0.61
C LEU A 220 26.48 -4.14 0.53
N GLU A 221 26.89 -3.43 1.57
CA GLU A 221 26.77 -1.98 1.66
C GLU A 221 27.62 -1.25 0.60
N ASN A 222 28.81 -1.77 0.31
CA ASN A 222 29.71 -1.23 -0.70
C ASN A 222 29.37 -1.67 -2.14
N HIS A 223 28.40 -2.58 -2.33
CA HIS A 223 27.98 -3.08 -3.65
C HIS A 223 26.49 -2.86 -3.85
N GLN A 224 26.09 -1.59 -3.88
CA GLN A 224 24.72 -1.19 -4.11
C GLN A 224 24.21 -1.62 -5.49
N PHE A 225 22.91 -1.87 -5.59
CA PHE A 225 22.26 -2.12 -6.87
C PHE A 225 22.39 -0.91 -7.79
N LYS A 226 22.48 -1.16 -9.09
CA LYS A 226 22.55 -0.08 -10.08
C LYS A 226 21.23 0.70 -10.09
N SER A 227 21.30 2.00 -9.85
CA SER A 227 20.16 2.90 -10.00
C SER A 227 19.73 2.99 -11.46
N THR A 228 18.44 2.89 -11.72
CA THR A 228 17.86 3.05 -13.06
C THR A 228 16.64 3.94 -12.96
N ILE A 229 16.59 4.99 -13.78
CA ILE A 229 15.40 5.82 -13.92
C ILE A 229 14.50 5.16 -14.97
N LEU A 230 13.33 4.74 -14.54
CA LEU A 230 12.36 4.07 -15.41
C LEU A 230 11.66 5.08 -16.34
N PRO A 231 11.19 4.66 -17.53
CA PRO A 231 10.55 5.57 -18.49
C PRO A 231 9.41 6.40 -17.93
N PHE A 232 8.58 5.83 -17.07
CA PHE A 232 7.46 6.56 -16.47
C PHE A 232 7.91 7.70 -15.54
N VAL A 233 9.09 7.60 -14.91
CA VAL A 233 9.68 8.70 -14.11
C VAL A 233 10.07 9.87 -15.01
N TYR A 234 10.59 9.61 -16.22
CA TYR A 234 10.83 10.67 -17.20
C TYR A 234 9.55 11.34 -17.65
N ASN A 235 8.49 10.57 -17.91
CA ASN A 235 7.19 11.10 -18.28
C ASN A 235 6.62 11.98 -17.15
N MET A 236 6.61 11.48 -15.92
CA MET A 236 6.20 12.23 -14.74
C MET A 236 6.95 13.57 -14.61
N CYS A 237 8.28 13.53 -14.71
CA CYS A 237 9.08 14.76 -14.62
C CYS A 237 8.79 15.72 -15.78
N THR A 238 8.54 15.22 -16.98
CA THR A 238 8.18 16.04 -18.14
C THR A 238 6.82 16.70 -17.95
N ASP A 239 5.84 15.98 -17.42
CA ASP A 239 4.50 16.50 -17.15
C ASP A 239 4.53 17.57 -16.05
N ILE A 240 5.23 17.33 -14.95
CA ILE A 240 5.49 18.34 -13.92
C ILE A 240 6.23 19.56 -14.53
N GLY A 241 7.22 19.30 -15.38
CA GLY A 241 8.03 20.35 -16.02
C GLY A 241 7.22 21.30 -16.89
N ARG A 242 6.13 20.85 -17.50
CA ARG A 242 5.22 21.72 -18.29
C ARG A 242 4.56 22.80 -17.44
N HIS A 243 4.34 22.53 -16.17
CA HIS A 243 3.73 23.45 -15.19
C HIS A 243 4.76 24.20 -14.34
N ALA A 244 6.04 23.88 -14.49
CA ALA A 244 7.14 24.51 -13.74
C ALA A 244 7.52 25.88 -14.32
N THR A 245 8.22 26.68 -13.53
CA THR A 245 8.88 27.91 -13.98
C THR A 245 9.85 27.63 -15.14
N TYR A 246 10.27 28.66 -15.87
CA TYR A 246 11.18 28.45 -17.02
C TYR A 246 12.44 27.65 -16.66
N PRO A 247 13.21 27.99 -15.58
CA PRO A 247 14.35 27.16 -15.17
C PRO A 247 13.98 25.73 -14.82
N GLY A 248 12.87 25.53 -14.11
CA GLY A 248 12.36 24.22 -13.75
C GLY A 248 11.99 23.39 -14.97
N ARG A 249 11.33 24.02 -15.95
CA ARG A 249 10.97 23.37 -17.23
C ARG A 249 12.20 22.91 -17.98
N VAL A 250 13.24 23.75 -18.07
CA VAL A 250 14.49 23.37 -18.73
C VAL A 250 15.12 22.14 -18.10
N VAL A 251 15.08 22.02 -16.77
CA VAL A 251 15.62 20.86 -16.05
C VAL A 251 14.72 19.66 -16.22
N LEU A 252 13.45 19.75 -15.84
CA LEU A 252 12.53 18.61 -15.74
C LEU A 252 12.17 18.01 -17.11
N CYS A 253 12.04 18.83 -18.16
CA CYS A 253 11.75 18.33 -19.50
C CYS A 253 12.99 17.81 -20.23
N ASN A 254 14.19 17.98 -19.67
CA ASN A 254 15.45 17.55 -20.30
C ASN A 254 16.27 16.61 -19.41
N LEU A 255 15.63 15.86 -18.55
CA LEU A 255 16.30 14.89 -17.66
C LEU A 255 17.13 13.84 -18.42
N TRP A 256 16.75 13.52 -19.64
CA TRP A 256 17.52 12.63 -20.51
C TRP A 256 18.94 13.15 -20.77
N LEU A 257 19.09 14.47 -20.92
CA LEU A 257 20.38 15.15 -21.11
C LEU A 257 21.16 15.23 -19.78
N LEU A 258 20.43 15.39 -18.67
CA LEU A 258 21.00 15.55 -17.32
C LEU A 258 21.27 14.21 -16.63
N ARG A 259 20.96 13.09 -17.28
CA ARG A 259 21.15 11.74 -16.74
C ARG A 259 22.53 11.47 -16.11
N PRO A 260 23.67 11.94 -16.66
CA PRO A 260 24.97 11.75 -16.01
C PRO A 260 25.08 12.47 -14.66
N VAL A 261 24.48 13.66 -14.55
CA VAL A 261 24.49 14.48 -13.31
C VAL A 261 23.57 13.85 -12.26
N LEU A 262 22.39 13.38 -12.66
CA LEU A 262 21.46 12.71 -11.76
C LEU A 262 22.04 11.44 -11.13
N LYS A 263 22.86 10.68 -11.90
CA LYS A 263 23.54 9.49 -11.40
C LYS A 263 24.62 9.78 -10.35
N LEU A 264 25.08 11.03 -10.22
CA LEU A 264 26.03 11.41 -9.20
C LEU A 264 25.33 11.78 -7.87
N VAL A 265 24.03 12.04 -7.90
CA VAL A 265 23.24 12.49 -6.75
C VAL A 265 22.34 11.36 -6.22
N MET A 266 22.14 10.31 -6.98
CA MET A 266 21.39 9.09 -6.64
C MET A 266 22.30 7.96 -6.17
#